data_20f363307063fbe46f7a3f8c73598748
#
_entry.id   20f363307063fbe46f7a3f8c73598748
#
_cell.length_a   1.000
_cell.length_b   1.000
_cell.length_c   1.000
_cell.angle_alpha   90.00
_cell.angle_beta   90.00
_cell.angle_gamma   90.00
#
_symmetry.space_group_name_H-M   'P 1'
#
loop_
_entity.id
_entity.type
_entity.pdbx_description
1 polymer ?
#
loop_
_entity_poly.entity_id
_entity_poly.type
_entity_poly.pdbx_seq_one_letter_code
_entity_poly.pdbx_strand_id
1 'polypeptide(L)'
;MSLMAPFFIGMALAEERKVDPLAAGLLSIAAFMTVTPYSVGDAYAVGANWLGGANIISGIIIGLVVAEMFTFIIRRNWVIRLPDSVPASVSRSFSALIPGFIILSIMGIIAWALSHWGTNFHQIIMDSISTPLASMGSVVGWAYVIFTSLLWFFGVHGSLALAALDSGIMTPWALENVALYQQYGSVDAALAAGKTFHVWAKPMLDSYIFLGGTGATLGLIIAVFIVSRRADHRQVAKLALPSGIFQINEPILFGLPIIMNPVMFIPFILVQPLLAAITLTAYYLGDRKSVCRE
;
A
#
# COMPACT_ATOMS: atom_id res chain seq x y z
N MET A 1 -7.24 -3.84 5.04
CA MET A 1 -5.76 -3.70 4.96
C MET A 1 -5.22 -2.67 5.94
N SER A 2 -5.80 -1.48 6.05
CA SER A 2 -5.31 -0.43 6.96
C SER A 2 -5.34 -0.81 8.45
N LEU A 3 -6.20 -1.73 8.86
CA LEU A 3 -6.25 -2.25 10.23
C LEU A 3 -5.05 -3.15 10.57
N MET A 4 -4.52 -3.89 9.60
CA MET A 4 -3.37 -4.76 9.83
C MET A 4 -2.03 -4.02 9.78
N ALA A 5 -1.96 -2.91 9.06
CA ALA A 5 -0.74 -2.12 8.94
C ALA A 5 -0.18 -1.65 10.30
N PRO A 6 -0.97 -1.02 11.20
CA PRO A 6 -0.45 -0.60 12.49
C PRO A 6 0.04 -1.77 13.36
N PHE A 7 -0.60 -2.94 13.26
CA PHE A 7 -0.16 -4.13 13.98
C PHE A 7 1.24 -4.57 13.57
N PHE A 8 1.44 -4.85 12.27
CA PHE A 8 2.71 -5.37 11.80
C PHE A 8 3.85 -4.35 11.91
N ILE A 9 3.55 -3.08 11.67
CA ILE A 9 4.55 -2.01 11.79
C ILE A 9 4.91 -1.79 13.26
N GLY A 10 3.91 -1.73 14.14
CA GLY A 10 4.14 -1.60 15.58
C GLY A 10 4.93 -2.77 16.14
N MET A 11 4.63 -4.00 15.69
CA MET A 11 5.34 -5.21 16.08
C MET A 11 6.79 -5.19 15.59
N ALA A 12 7.02 -4.89 14.30
CA ALA A 12 8.35 -4.89 13.70
C ALA A 12 9.28 -3.84 14.35
N LEU A 13 8.76 -2.63 14.59
CA LEU A 13 9.54 -1.58 15.25
C LEU A 13 9.85 -1.91 16.71
N ALA A 14 8.90 -2.49 17.45
CA ALA A 14 9.10 -2.92 18.84
C ALA A 14 10.14 -4.04 18.93
N GLU A 15 10.16 -4.97 17.99
CA GLU A 15 11.19 -6.02 17.89
C GLU A 15 12.58 -5.41 17.69
N GLU A 16 12.73 -4.46 16.78
CA GLU A 16 13.98 -3.72 16.56
C GLU A 16 14.40 -2.97 17.83
N ARG A 17 13.44 -2.37 18.55
CA ARG A 17 13.67 -1.66 19.82
C ARG A 17 13.91 -2.59 21.01
N LYS A 18 13.79 -3.93 20.83
CA LYS A 18 13.96 -4.96 21.88
C LYS A 18 12.97 -4.80 23.03
N VAL A 19 11.74 -4.46 22.72
CA VAL A 19 10.59 -4.46 23.64
C VAL A 19 9.55 -5.47 23.17
N ASP A 20 8.47 -5.73 23.93
CA ASP A 20 7.47 -6.74 23.58
C ASP A 20 6.76 -6.40 22.25
N PRO A 21 7.02 -7.16 21.16
CA PRO A 21 6.46 -6.84 19.84
C PRO A 21 4.94 -7.06 19.79
N LEU A 22 4.46 -8.12 20.46
CA LEU A 22 3.04 -8.46 20.42
C LEU A 22 2.20 -7.40 21.15
N ALA A 23 2.65 -6.96 22.32
CA ALA A 23 1.98 -5.90 23.06
C ALA A 23 1.93 -4.59 22.26
N ALA A 24 3.05 -4.19 21.65
CA ALA A 24 3.11 -2.99 20.81
C ALA A 24 2.19 -3.09 19.58
N GLY A 25 2.18 -4.23 18.89
CA GLY A 25 1.29 -4.47 17.74
C GLY A 25 -0.18 -4.39 18.12
N LEU A 26 -0.59 -5.06 19.19
CA LEU A 26 -1.98 -5.02 19.69
C LEU A 26 -2.41 -3.60 20.13
N LEU A 27 -1.53 -2.88 20.83
CA LEU A 27 -1.78 -1.49 21.19
C LEU A 27 -1.88 -0.58 19.97
N SER A 28 -1.13 -0.85 18.90
CA SER A 28 -1.21 -0.10 17.65
C SER A 28 -2.56 -0.28 16.94
N ILE A 29 -3.12 -1.50 16.93
CA ILE A 29 -4.50 -1.71 16.46
C ILE A 29 -5.52 -0.98 17.35
N ALA A 30 -5.39 -1.13 18.66
CA ALA A 30 -6.31 -0.49 19.59
C ALA A 30 -6.28 1.04 19.44
N ALA A 31 -5.10 1.63 19.29
CA ALA A 31 -4.92 3.05 19.04
C ALA A 31 -5.52 3.49 17.69
N PHE A 32 -5.33 2.69 16.63
CA PHE A 32 -5.95 2.95 15.34
C PHE A 32 -7.48 2.97 15.44
N MET A 33 -8.06 1.98 16.12
CA MET A 33 -9.50 1.94 16.35
C MET A 33 -10.00 3.10 17.23
N THR A 34 -9.20 3.54 18.20
CA THR A 34 -9.54 4.66 19.09
C THR A 34 -9.68 5.98 18.33
N VAL A 35 -8.85 6.22 17.29
CA VAL A 35 -8.94 7.44 16.47
C VAL A 35 -9.86 7.31 15.26
N THR A 36 -10.39 6.11 15.01
CA THR A 36 -11.29 5.85 13.88
C THR A 36 -12.73 6.25 14.26
N PRO A 37 -13.44 7.02 13.41
CA PRO A 37 -14.86 7.32 13.63
C PRO A 37 -15.71 6.05 13.66
N TYR A 38 -16.59 5.95 14.65
CA TYR A 38 -17.43 4.78 14.89
C TYR A 38 -18.93 5.03 14.76
N SER A 39 -19.30 6.14 14.11
CA SER A 39 -20.71 6.47 13.86
C SER A 39 -21.00 6.39 12.36
N VAL A 40 -21.97 5.57 11.98
CA VAL A 40 -22.49 5.44 10.62
C VAL A 40 -24.00 5.57 10.65
N GLY A 41 -24.53 6.73 10.26
CA GLY A 41 -25.94 7.06 10.42
C GLY A 41 -26.36 7.00 11.89
N ASP A 42 -27.41 6.26 12.20
CA ASP A 42 -27.92 6.08 13.56
C ASP A 42 -27.28 4.87 14.30
N ALA A 43 -26.34 4.20 13.68
CA ALA A 43 -25.68 3.02 14.25
C ALA A 43 -24.26 3.32 14.77
N TYR A 44 -23.90 2.70 15.90
CA TYR A 44 -22.52 2.69 16.39
C TYR A 44 -21.72 1.60 15.65
N ALA A 45 -21.24 1.94 14.48
CA ALA A 45 -20.45 1.04 13.66
C ALA A 45 -19.23 1.78 13.04
N VAL A 46 -18.20 1.05 12.73
CA VAL A 46 -17.04 1.58 11.99
C VAL A 46 -17.33 1.46 10.51
N GLY A 47 -17.27 2.56 9.78
CA GLY A 47 -17.44 2.55 8.34
C GLY A 47 -16.32 1.75 7.64
N ALA A 48 -16.68 0.90 6.68
CA ALA A 48 -15.72 0.08 5.94
C ALA A 48 -14.67 0.93 5.20
N ASN A 49 -15.00 2.16 4.82
CA ASN A 49 -14.10 3.12 4.21
C ASN A 49 -12.87 3.43 5.10
N TRP A 50 -13.03 3.47 6.43
CA TRP A 50 -11.92 3.73 7.36
C TRP A 50 -10.97 2.55 7.48
N LEU A 51 -11.43 1.32 7.25
CA LEU A 51 -10.66 0.08 7.32
C LEU A 51 -10.05 -0.33 5.97
N GLY A 52 -10.39 0.40 4.92
CA GLY A 52 -9.93 0.16 3.55
C GLY A 52 -8.51 0.64 3.26
N GLY A 53 -8.02 0.38 2.04
CA GLY A 53 -6.67 0.72 1.61
C GLY A 53 -6.32 2.21 1.68
N ALA A 54 -7.30 3.09 1.50
CA ALA A 54 -7.11 4.55 1.54
C ALA A 54 -6.47 5.06 2.85
N ASN A 55 -6.72 4.38 3.97
CA ASN A 55 -6.20 4.78 5.28
C ASN A 55 -4.95 4.03 5.73
N ILE A 56 -4.24 3.35 4.81
CA ILE A 56 -3.03 2.60 5.14
C ILE A 56 -1.92 3.51 5.67
N ILE A 57 -1.81 4.74 5.14
CA ILE A 57 -0.84 5.74 5.60
C ILE A 57 -1.10 6.11 7.06
N SER A 58 -2.36 6.33 7.44
CA SER A 58 -2.75 6.55 8.83
C SER A 58 -2.34 5.37 9.72
N GLY A 59 -2.55 4.14 9.24
CA GLY A 59 -2.14 2.91 9.94
C GLY A 59 -0.63 2.83 10.15
N ILE A 60 0.16 3.19 9.15
CA ILE A 60 1.63 3.24 9.23
C ILE A 60 2.07 4.25 10.30
N ILE A 61 1.54 5.46 10.25
CA ILE A 61 1.90 6.52 11.20
C ILE A 61 1.54 6.10 12.63
N ILE A 62 0.34 5.56 12.85
CA ILE A 62 -0.09 5.11 14.18
C ILE A 62 0.79 3.97 14.67
N GLY A 63 1.12 2.98 13.82
CA GLY A 63 2.00 1.88 14.19
C GLY A 63 3.37 2.36 14.65
N LEU A 64 3.99 3.29 13.92
CA LEU A 64 5.27 3.88 14.27
C LEU A 64 5.19 4.68 15.58
N VAL A 65 4.22 5.58 15.69
CA VAL A 65 4.05 6.44 16.88
C VAL A 65 3.80 5.62 18.14
N VAL A 66 2.89 4.64 18.06
CA VAL A 66 2.54 3.79 19.22
C VAL A 66 3.71 2.93 19.65
N ALA A 67 4.46 2.35 18.71
CA ALA A 67 5.64 1.54 19.06
C ALA A 67 6.76 2.37 19.71
N GLU A 68 6.99 3.60 19.25
CA GLU A 68 7.95 4.51 19.90
C GLU A 68 7.45 4.96 21.28
N MET A 69 6.18 5.30 21.44
CA MET A 69 5.60 5.63 22.73
C MET A 69 5.71 4.45 23.71
N PHE A 70 5.35 3.24 23.26
CA PHE A 70 5.47 2.03 24.05
C PHE A 70 6.92 1.80 24.50
N THR A 71 7.87 1.89 23.56
CA THR A 71 9.30 1.76 23.83
C THR A 71 9.77 2.79 24.84
N PHE A 72 9.37 4.05 24.69
CA PHE A 72 9.72 5.12 25.61
C PHE A 72 9.23 4.83 27.03
N ILE A 73 7.96 4.44 27.18
CA ILE A 73 7.34 4.17 28.48
C ILE A 73 8.02 2.97 29.17
N ILE A 74 8.25 1.88 28.41
CA ILE A 74 8.96 0.69 28.90
C ILE A 74 10.39 1.05 29.39
N ARG A 75 11.14 1.82 28.60
CA ARG A 75 12.50 2.23 28.95
C ARG A 75 12.57 3.18 30.17
N ARG A 76 11.49 3.92 30.42
CA ARG A 76 11.34 4.72 31.64
C ARG A 76 10.92 3.91 32.86
N ASN A 77 10.74 2.59 32.70
CA ASN A 77 10.26 1.69 33.76
C ASN A 77 8.87 2.06 34.33
N TRP A 78 8.02 2.69 33.54
CA TRP A 78 6.63 2.96 33.92
C TRP A 78 5.79 1.73 33.65
N VAL A 79 6.04 0.68 34.46
CA VAL A 79 5.45 -0.66 34.28
C VAL A 79 5.07 -1.27 35.63
N ILE A 80 4.09 -2.16 35.61
CA ILE A 80 3.80 -2.99 36.77
C ILE A 80 4.79 -4.16 36.75
N ARG A 81 5.61 -4.27 37.78
CA ARG A 81 6.54 -5.39 37.96
C ARG A 81 5.92 -6.43 38.89
N LEU A 82 5.89 -7.65 38.46
CA LEU A 82 5.50 -8.79 39.27
C LEU A 82 6.74 -9.52 39.83
N PRO A 83 6.61 -10.24 40.97
CA PRO A 83 7.69 -11.06 41.51
C PRO A 83 8.18 -12.12 40.51
N ASP A 84 9.44 -12.53 40.63
CA ASP A 84 10.10 -13.52 39.74
C ASP A 84 9.42 -14.91 39.77
N SER A 85 8.61 -15.18 40.80
CA SER A 85 7.80 -16.43 40.89
C SER A 85 6.65 -16.50 39.89
N VAL A 86 6.27 -15.37 39.23
CA VAL A 86 5.18 -15.33 38.29
C VAL A 86 5.66 -15.69 36.89
N PRO A 87 4.91 -16.52 36.14
CA PRO A 87 5.27 -16.89 34.76
C PRO A 87 5.51 -15.66 33.88
N ALA A 88 6.54 -15.73 33.01
CA ALA A 88 6.96 -14.62 32.16
C ALA A 88 5.86 -14.10 31.21
N SER A 89 4.92 -14.96 30.78
CA SER A 89 3.77 -14.57 29.96
C SER A 89 2.83 -13.63 30.70
N VAL A 90 2.56 -13.93 31.97
CA VAL A 90 1.69 -13.09 32.84
C VAL A 90 2.41 -11.77 33.15
N SER A 91 3.69 -11.82 33.52
CA SER A 91 4.49 -10.64 33.83
C SER A 91 4.54 -9.65 32.64
N ARG A 92 4.69 -10.15 31.41
CA ARG A 92 4.65 -9.32 30.19
C ARG A 92 3.32 -8.62 30.01
N SER A 93 2.20 -9.32 30.21
CA SER A 93 0.85 -8.75 30.09
C SER A 93 0.64 -7.60 31.09
N PHE A 94 1.08 -7.77 32.35
CA PHE A 94 0.98 -6.72 33.35
C PHE A 94 1.91 -5.53 33.07
N SER A 95 3.09 -5.78 32.52
CA SER A 95 4.01 -4.72 32.12
C SER A 95 3.46 -3.83 31.01
N ALA A 96 2.57 -4.33 30.17
CA ALA A 96 1.92 -3.58 29.11
C ALA A 96 0.71 -2.73 29.56
N LEU A 97 0.18 -2.92 30.77
CA LEU A 97 -1.05 -2.24 31.22
C LEU A 97 -0.87 -0.72 31.35
N ILE A 98 0.18 -0.25 32.03
CA ILE A 98 0.44 1.19 32.18
C ILE A 98 0.73 1.84 30.82
N PRO A 99 1.66 1.30 29.99
CA PRO A 99 1.85 1.80 28.64
C PRO A 99 0.56 1.85 27.82
N GLY A 100 -0.24 0.78 27.87
CA GLY A 100 -1.51 0.71 27.16
C GLY A 100 -2.49 1.78 27.61
N PHE A 101 -2.66 1.97 28.90
CA PHE A 101 -3.53 3.01 29.45
C PHE A 101 -3.09 4.41 28.99
N ILE A 102 -1.80 4.72 29.09
CA ILE A 102 -1.26 6.03 28.69
C ILE A 102 -1.46 6.25 27.19
N ILE A 103 -1.08 5.29 26.34
CA ILE A 103 -1.16 5.40 24.90
C ILE A 103 -2.62 5.59 24.46
N LEU A 104 -3.52 4.72 24.92
CA LEU A 104 -4.92 4.79 24.55
C LEU A 104 -5.61 6.05 25.07
N SER A 105 -5.24 6.52 26.25
CA SER A 105 -5.73 7.80 26.76
C SER A 105 -5.29 8.98 25.90
N ILE A 106 -4.02 9.02 25.49
CA ILE A 106 -3.51 10.08 24.59
C ILE A 106 -4.24 10.02 23.25
N MET A 107 -4.36 8.83 22.64
CA MET A 107 -5.06 8.66 21.38
C MET A 107 -6.54 9.02 21.50
N GLY A 108 -7.19 8.69 22.61
CA GLY A 108 -8.57 9.08 22.90
C GLY A 108 -8.74 10.60 23.05
N ILE A 109 -7.82 11.27 23.70
CA ILE A 109 -7.80 12.75 23.82
C ILE A 109 -7.63 13.38 22.43
N ILE A 110 -6.74 12.83 21.60
CA ILE A 110 -6.55 13.29 20.21
C ILE A 110 -7.84 13.10 19.42
N ALA A 111 -8.45 11.93 19.48
CA ALA A 111 -9.70 11.64 18.79
C ALA A 111 -10.83 12.57 19.22
N TRP A 112 -10.97 12.80 20.53
CA TRP A 112 -11.95 13.71 21.09
C TRP A 112 -11.72 15.15 20.62
N ALA A 113 -10.50 15.64 20.70
CA ALA A 113 -10.15 16.99 20.28
C ALA A 113 -10.44 17.22 18.78
N LEU A 114 -10.03 16.26 17.93
CA LEU A 114 -10.27 16.34 16.50
C LEU A 114 -11.76 16.28 16.14
N SER A 115 -12.54 15.45 16.84
CA SER A 115 -13.98 15.39 16.64
C SER A 115 -14.69 16.70 17.02
N HIS A 116 -14.19 17.39 18.05
CA HIS A 116 -14.69 18.70 18.45
C HIS A 116 -14.44 19.76 17.38
N TRP A 117 -13.40 19.63 16.59
CA TRP A 117 -13.11 20.50 15.43
C TRP A 117 -13.77 20.02 14.14
N GLY A 118 -14.65 19.03 14.20
CA GLY A 118 -15.39 18.53 13.04
C GLY A 118 -14.55 17.70 12.07
N THR A 119 -13.42 17.16 12.52
CA THR A 119 -12.51 16.32 11.72
C THR A 119 -12.11 15.05 12.48
N ASN A 120 -11.30 14.22 11.86
CA ASN A 120 -10.71 13.03 12.48
C ASN A 120 -9.28 12.80 11.99
N PHE A 121 -8.54 11.93 12.67
CA PHE A 121 -7.13 11.66 12.38
C PHE A 121 -6.91 11.20 10.93
N HIS A 122 -7.76 10.30 10.44
CA HIS A 122 -7.65 9.77 9.08
C HIS A 122 -7.89 10.86 8.03
N GLN A 123 -8.88 11.73 8.26
CA GLN A 123 -9.18 12.84 7.35
C GLN A 123 -8.02 13.81 7.26
N ILE A 124 -7.39 14.16 8.39
CA ILE A 124 -6.23 15.06 8.40
C ILE A 124 -5.08 14.46 7.59
N ILE A 125 -4.81 13.15 7.74
CA ILE A 125 -3.77 12.48 6.96
C ILE A 125 -4.12 12.47 5.47
N MET A 126 -5.38 12.17 5.12
CA MET A 126 -5.85 12.22 3.73
C MET A 126 -5.68 13.61 3.13
N ASP A 127 -6.12 14.65 3.82
CA ASP A 127 -6.06 16.03 3.32
C ASP A 127 -4.62 16.55 3.24
N SER A 128 -3.76 16.12 4.17
CA SER A 128 -2.37 16.60 4.24
C SER A 128 -1.41 15.88 3.29
N ILE A 129 -1.66 14.60 2.97
CA ILE A 129 -0.74 13.76 2.21
C ILE A 129 -1.38 13.28 0.91
N SER A 130 -2.50 12.57 0.99
CA SER A 130 -3.09 11.93 -0.18
C SER A 130 -3.69 12.94 -1.17
N THR A 131 -4.36 13.98 -0.68
CA THR A 131 -4.98 15.00 -1.53
C THR A 131 -3.95 15.83 -2.32
N PRO A 132 -2.86 16.36 -1.72
CA PRO A 132 -1.81 17.05 -2.48
C PRO A 132 -1.12 16.15 -3.50
N LEU A 133 -0.81 14.90 -3.14
CA LEU A 133 -0.23 13.94 -4.08
C LEU A 133 -1.20 13.61 -5.22
N ALA A 134 -2.47 13.39 -4.92
CA ALA A 134 -3.50 13.15 -5.93
C ALA A 134 -3.66 14.35 -6.89
N SER A 135 -3.51 15.59 -6.39
CA SER A 135 -3.58 16.79 -7.20
C SER A 135 -2.45 16.92 -8.23
N MET A 136 -1.32 16.23 -8.04
CA MET A 136 -0.23 16.13 -9.01
C MET A 136 -0.61 15.27 -10.24
N GLY A 137 -1.72 14.55 -10.18
CA GLY A 137 -2.29 13.82 -11.31
C GLY A 137 -1.30 12.89 -12.00
N SER A 138 -1.09 13.12 -13.29
CA SER A 138 -0.20 12.27 -14.12
C SER A 138 1.25 12.17 -13.62
N VAL A 139 1.76 13.18 -12.91
CA VAL A 139 3.14 13.15 -12.39
C VAL A 139 3.33 12.01 -11.38
N VAL A 140 2.34 11.81 -10.49
CA VAL A 140 2.38 10.70 -9.52
C VAL A 140 2.33 9.36 -10.22
N GLY A 141 1.50 9.23 -11.26
CA GLY A 141 1.41 8.00 -12.06
C GLY A 141 2.72 7.64 -12.75
N TRP A 142 3.34 8.60 -13.43
CA TRP A 142 4.65 8.42 -14.07
C TRP A 142 5.73 8.09 -13.04
N ALA A 143 5.80 8.83 -11.93
CA ALA A 143 6.74 8.56 -10.86
C ALA A 143 6.56 7.15 -10.29
N TYR A 144 5.33 6.74 -10.00
CA TYR A 144 5.03 5.40 -9.51
C TYR A 144 5.55 4.30 -10.44
N VAL A 145 5.28 4.41 -11.74
CA VAL A 145 5.71 3.42 -12.74
C VAL A 145 7.23 3.33 -12.82
N ILE A 146 7.92 4.47 -12.88
CA ILE A 146 9.38 4.52 -12.96
C ILE A 146 10.02 3.99 -11.67
N PHE A 147 9.57 4.47 -10.50
CA PHE A 147 10.13 4.05 -9.22
C PHE A 147 9.84 2.58 -8.90
N THR A 148 8.69 2.04 -9.29
CA THR A 148 8.38 0.61 -9.14
C THR A 148 9.43 -0.23 -9.89
N SER A 149 9.71 0.10 -11.14
CA SER A 149 10.71 -0.61 -11.94
C SER A 149 12.14 -0.41 -11.41
N LEU A 150 12.46 0.81 -10.98
CA LEU A 150 13.77 1.12 -10.42
C LEU A 150 14.05 0.34 -9.13
N LEU A 151 13.09 0.29 -8.20
CA LEU A 151 13.21 -0.46 -6.96
C LEU A 151 13.40 -1.95 -7.22
N TRP A 152 12.63 -2.53 -8.15
CA TRP A 152 12.81 -3.91 -8.56
C TRP A 152 14.18 -4.19 -9.16
N PHE A 153 14.73 -3.26 -9.94
CA PHE A 153 16.08 -3.40 -10.48
C PHE A 153 17.13 -3.50 -9.38
N PHE A 154 16.94 -2.81 -8.26
CA PHE A 154 17.81 -2.93 -7.07
C PHE A 154 17.42 -4.09 -6.12
N GLY A 155 16.50 -4.97 -6.52
CA GLY A 155 16.10 -6.14 -5.73
C GLY A 155 15.07 -5.83 -4.64
N VAL A 156 14.51 -4.63 -4.61
CA VAL A 156 13.42 -4.24 -3.71
C VAL A 156 12.09 -4.43 -4.42
N HIS A 157 11.13 -5.10 -3.80
CA HIS A 157 9.79 -5.28 -4.37
C HIS A 157 9.07 -3.94 -4.51
N GLY A 158 9.09 -3.37 -5.74
CA GLY A 158 8.67 -1.99 -6.00
C GLY A 158 7.23 -1.68 -5.59
N SER A 159 6.28 -2.54 -5.97
CA SER A 159 4.86 -2.32 -5.61
C SER A 159 4.61 -2.41 -4.11
N LEU A 160 5.33 -3.27 -3.38
CA LEU A 160 5.22 -3.32 -1.92
C LEU A 160 5.86 -2.10 -1.26
N ALA A 161 7.00 -1.65 -1.76
CA ALA A 161 7.65 -0.44 -1.25
C ALA A 161 6.80 0.83 -1.48
N LEU A 162 6.04 0.87 -2.58
CA LEU A 162 5.15 1.98 -2.93
C LEU A 162 3.67 1.70 -2.59
N ALA A 163 3.39 0.69 -1.76
CA ALA A 163 2.02 0.29 -1.41
C ALA A 163 1.18 1.43 -0.81
N ALA A 164 1.81 2.39 -0.13
CA ALA A 164 1.13 3.56 0.41
C ALA A 164 0.55 4.46 -0.71
N LEU A 165 1.28 4.65 -1.83
CA LEU A 165 0.77 5.39 -3.00
C LEU A 165 -0.32 4.61 -3.72
N ASP A 166 -0.12 3.31 -3.89
CA ASP A 166 -1.10 2.42 -4.53
C ASP A 166 -2.43 2.41 -3.77
N SER A 167 -2.37 2.11 -2.47
CA SER A 167 -3.56 1.99 -1.63
C SER A 167 -4.16 3.35 -1.22
N GLY A 168 -3.33 4.39 -1.11
CA GLY A 168 -3.76 5.72 -0.64
C GLY A 168 -4.22 6.65 -1.76
N ILE A 169 -3.87 6.38 -3.01
CA ILE A 169 -4.20 7.27 -4.15
C ILE A 169 -4.83 6.48 -5.30
N MET A 170 -4.15 5.47 -5.83
CA MET A 170 -4.57 4.81 -7.08
C MET A 170 -5.79 3.91 -6.90
N THR A 171 -5.94 3.28 -5.74
CA THR A 171 -7.13 2.51 -5.39
C THR A 171 -8.35 3.40 -5.13
N PRO A 172 -8.28 4.49 -4.35
CA PRO A 172 -9.36 5.49 -4.28
C PRO A 172 -9.77 6.05 -5.64
N TRP A 173 -8.85 6.39 -6.52
CA TRP A 173 -9.15 6.81 -7.89
C TRP A 173 -9.95 5.77 -8.67
N ALA A 174 -9.67 4.49 -8.47
CA ALA A 174 -10.46 3.42 -9.07
C ALA A 174 -11.90 3.41 -8.54
N LEU A 175 -12.08 3.55 -7.23
CA LEU A 175 -13.41 3.60 -6.61
C LEU A 175 -14.21 4.83 -7.06
N GLU A 176 -13.58 5.98 -7.20
CA GLU A 176 -14.20 7.19 -7.75
C GLU A 176 -14.64 6.99 -9.21
N ASN A 177 -13.79 6.36 -10.03
CA ASN A 177 -14.14 6.02 -11.41
C ASN A 177 -15.36 5.07 -11.47
N VAL A 178 -15.41 4.05 -10.61
CA VAL A 178 -16.55 3.13 -10.52
C VAL A 178 -17.82 3.87 -10.09
N ALA A 179 -17.74 4.74 -9.10
CA ALA A 179 -18.88 5.55 -8.65
C ALA A 179 -19.42 6.45 -9.76
N LEU A 180 -18.53 7.11 -10.52
CA LEU A 180 -18.93 7.91 -11.69
C LEU A 180 -19.59 7.05 -12.76
N TYR A 181 -19.04 5.88 -13.04
CA TYR A 181 -19.63 4.96 -14.01
C TYR A 181 -21.03 4.47 -13.58
N GLN A 182 -21.20 4.14 -12.31
CA GLN A 182 -22.50 3.74 -11.76
C GLN A 182 -23.53 4.88 -11.81
N GLN A 183 -23.10 6.12 -11.56
CA GLN A 183 -23.97 7.28 -11.58
C GLN A 183 -24.43 7.66 -12.99
N TYR A 184 -23.56 7.59 -13.99
CA TYR A 184 -23.82 8.07 -15.35
C TYR A 184 -24.11 6.95 -16.38
N GLY A 185 -23.90 5.68 -16.00
CA GLY A 185 -24.14 4.51 -16.85
C GLY A 185 -23.09 4.28 -17.95
N SER A 186 -22.29 5.28 -18.29
CA SER A 186 -21.16 5.16 -19.23
C SER A 186 -20.11 6.23 -19.02
N VAL A 187 -18.89 5.97 -19.50
CA VAL A 187 -17.78 6.93 -19.46
C VAL A 187 -18.11 8.17 -20.31
N ASP A 188 -18.68 7.96 -21.48
CA ASP A 188 -19.01 9.06 -22.40
C ASP A 188 -20.11 9.97 -21.84
N ALA A 189 -21.12 9.42 -21.15
CA ALA A 189 -22.16 10.21 -20.49
C ALA A 189 -21.59 11.04 -19.34
N ALA A 190 -20.69 10.48 -18.54
CA ALA A 190 -20.02 11.22 -17.45
C ALA A 190 -19.13 12.35 -17.99
N LEU A 191 -18.38 12.10 -19.06
CA LEU A 191 -17.56 13.12 -19.73
C LEU A 191 -18.40 14.24 -20.34
N ALA A 192 -19.54 13.89 -20.96
CA ALA A 192 -20.49 14.87 -21.48
C ALA A 192 -21.10 15.74 -20.37
N ALA A 193 -21.21 15.19 -19.14
CA ALA A 193 -21.63 15.93 -17.94
C ALA A 193 -20.47 16.71 -17.28
N GLY A 194 -19.32 16.83 -17.93
CA GLY A 194 -18.16 17.57 -17.44
C GLY A 194 -17.38 16.89 -16.33
N LYS A 195 -17.60 15.58 -16.12
CA LYS A 195 -16.82 14.78 -15.15
C LYS A 195 -15.54 14.25 -15.80
N THR A 196 -14.50 14.06 -14.99
CA THR A 196 -13.21 13.52 -15.44
C THR A 196 -12.92 12.22 -14.71
N PHE A 197 -12.30 11.27 -15.41
CA PHE A 197 -11.86 10.01 -14.85
C PHE A 197 -10.36 10.04 -14.53
N HIS A 198 -9.99 9.35 -13.48
CA HIS A 198 -8.58 9.17 -13.10
C HIS A 198 -7.97 8.06 -13.95
N VAL A 199 -7.12 8.44 -14.90
CA VAL A 199 -6.51 7.49 -15.84
C VAL A 199 -5.48 6.59 -15.15
N TRP A 200 -4.79 7.11 -14.13
CA TRP A 200 -3.79 6.37 -13.35
C TRP A 200 -4.39 5.53 -12.22
N ALA A 201 -5.65 5.16 -12.34
CA ALA A 201 -6.31 4.29 -11.37
C ALA A 201 -5.74 2.86 -11.40
N LYS A 202 -5.84 2.16 -10.26
CA LYS A 202 -5.28 0.82 -10.07
C LYS A 202 -5.57 -0.18 -11.20
N PRO A 203 -6.81 -0.34 -11.72
CA PRO A 203 -7.10 -1.26 -12.82
C PRO A 203 -6.32 -0.97 -14.09
N MET A 204 -6.08 0.32 -14.40
CA MET A 204 -5.29 0.72 -15.56
C MET A 204 -3.84 0.29 -15.42
N LEU A 205 -3.27 0.49 -14.23
CA LEU A 205 -1.90 0.08 -13.92
C LEU A 205 -1.75 -1.43 -14.05
N ASP A 206 -2.60 -2.22 -13.40
CA ASP A 206 -2.46 -3.67 -13.32
C ASP A 206 -2.76 -4.37 -14.66
N SER A 207 -3.78 -3.89 -15.39
CA SER A 207 -4.24 -4.58 -16.62
C SER A 207 -3.43 -4.22 -17.86
N TYR A 208 -2.85 -3.02 -17.92
CA TYR A 208 -2.21 -2.51 -19.14
C TYR A 208 -0.74 -2.14 -18.95
N ILE A 209 -0.43 -1.40 -17.88
CA ILE A 209 0.93 -0.88 -17.68
C ILE A 209 1.84 -1.95 -17.09
N PHE A 210 1.36 -2.70 -16.09
CA PHE A 210 2.11 -3.81 -15.49
C PHE A 210 1.76 -5.17 -16.11
N LEU A 211 1.30 -5.19 -17.35
CA LEU A 211 0.98 -6.41 -18.08
C LEU A 211 2.18 -7.37 -18.09
N GLY A 212 1.99 -8.57 -17.54
CA GLY A 212 3.04 -9.56 -17.39
C GLY A 212 4.03 -9.29 -16.26
N GLY A 213 3.66 -8.42 -15.30
CA GLY A 213 4.49 -8.04 -14.15
C GLY A 213 5.45 -6.88 -14.43
N THR A 214 6.12 -6.40 -13.39
CA THR A 214 7.12 -5.31 -13.54
C THR A 214 8.24 -5.73 -14.48
N GLY A 215 8.59 -4.86 -15.44
CA GLY A 215 9.55 -5.17 -16.51
C GLY A 215 8.95 -5.95 -17.67
N ALA A 216 7.59 -6.09 -17.74
CA ALA A 216 6.88 -6.89 -18.76
C ALA A 216 7.49 -8.29 -18.93
N THR A 217 7.80 -8.93 -17.80
CA THR A 217 8.61 -10.16 -17.76
C THR A 217 7.97 -11.34 -18.47
N LEU A 218 6.63 -11.39 -18.60
CA LEU A 218 5.97 -12.39 -19.44
C LEU A 218 6.38 -12.23 -20.91
N GLY A 219 6.49 -10.99 -21.40
CA GLY A 219 7.04 -10.72 -22.73
C GLY A 219 8.49 -11.16 -22.88
N LEU A 220 9.30 -10.95 -21.83
CA LEU A 220 10.68 -11.45 -21.79
C LEU A 220 10.74 -12.98 -21.84
N ILE A 221 9.89 -13.69 -21.10
CA ILE A 221 9.79 -15.16 -21.15
C ILE A 221 9.51 -15.63 -22.57
N ILE A 222 8.53 -15.02 -23.24
CA ILE A 222 8.17 -15.32 -24.64
C ILE A 222 9.38 -15.05 -25.56
N ALA A 223 10.02 -13.89 -25.40
CA ALA A 223 11.21 -13.53 -26.19
C ALA A 223 12.37 -14.53 -26.01
N VAL A 224 12.60 -15.00 -24.78
CA VAL A 224 13.61 -16.06 -24.51
C VAL A 224 13.29 -17.35 -25.25
N PHE A 225 12.02 -17.78 -25.32
CA PHE A 225 11.65 -18.95 -26.09
C PHE A 225 11.88 -18.80 -27.59
N ILE A 226 11.67 -17.60 -28.12
CA ILE A 226 11.81 -17.33 -29.56
C ILE A 226 13.28 -17.16 -29.95
N VAL A 227 14.03 -16.33 -29.21
CA VAL A 227 15.33 -15.83 -29.65
C VAL A 227 16.52 -16.52 -28.97
N SER A 228 16.36 -16.94 -27.70
CA SER A 228 17.51 -17.45 -26.95
C SER A 228 17.95 -18.83 -27.45
N ARG A 229 19.25 -18.95 -27.73
CA ARG A 229 19.93 -20.23 -28.04
C ARG A 229 20.54 -20.91 -26.81
N ARG A 230 20.55 -20.21 -25.67
CA ARG A 230 21.13 -20.73 -24.42
C ARG A 230 20.12 -21.65 -23.72
N ALA A 231 20.59 -22.87 -23.39
CA ALA A 231 19.75 -23.88 -22.75
C ALA A 231 19.33 -23.46 -21.32
N ASP A 232 20.24 -22.84 -20.57
CA ASP A 232 20.00 -22.33 -19.21
C ASP A 232 18.90 -21.26 -19.18
N HIS A 233 18.94 -20.26 -20.07
CA HIS A 233 17.92 -19.23 -20.17
C HIS A 233 16.55 -19.83 -20.50
N ARG A 234 16.49 -20.78 -21.44
CA ARG A 234 15.23 -21.44 -21.81
C ARG A 234 14.67 -22.28 -20.67
N GLN A 235 15.53 -22.92 -19.87
CA GLN A 235 15.10 -23.69 -18.70
C GLN A 235 14.51 -22.77 -17.62
N VAL A 236 15.15 -21.65 -17.31
CA VAL A 236 14.62 -20.65 -16.39
C VAL A 236 13.28 -20.11 -16.88
N ALA A 237 13.18 -19.73 -18.16
CA ALA A 237 11.94 -19.24 -18.74
C ALA A 237 10.81 -20.28 -18.66
N LYS A 238 11.11 -21.57 -18.86
CA LYS A 238 10.13 -22.68 -18.73
C LYS A 238 9.63 -22.79 -17.28
N LEU A 239 10.50 -22.69 -16.29
CA LEU A 239 10.15 -22.74 -14.88
C LEU A 239 9.36 -21.49 -14.41
N ALA A 240 9.69 -20.33 -14.97
CA ALA A 240 9.05 -19.07 -14.62
C ALA A 240 7.72 -18.82 -15.36
N LEU A 241 7.44 -19.54 -16.45
CA LEU A 241 6.23 -19.31 -17.26
C LEU A 241 4.93 -19.48 -16.48
N PRO A 242 4.72 -20.53 -15.66
CA PRO A 242 3.47 -20.69 -14.92
C PRO A 242 3.19 -19.50 -13.97
N SER A 243 4.20 -19.03 -13.25
CA SER A 243 4.07 -17.86 -12.36
C SER A 243 3.92 -16.55 -13.13
N GLY A 244 4.64 -16.41 -14.26
CA GLY A 244 4.60 -15.23 -15.11
C GLY A 244 3.23 -14.95 -15.73
N ILE A 245 2.43 -15.98 -16.01
CA ILE A 245 1.03 -15.83 -16.48
C ILE A 245 0.18 -15.10 -15.41
N PHE A 246 0.46 -15.33 -14.14
CA PHE A 246 -0.21 -14.67 -13.02
C PHE A 246 0.49 -13.38 -12.58
N GLN A 247 1.38 -12.82 -13.39
CA GLN A 247 2.16 -11.61 -13.12
C GLN A 247 3.13 -11.74 -11.92
N ILE A 248 3.46 -12.97 -11.51
CA ILE A 248 4.46 -13.26 -10.49
C ILE A 248 5.82 -13.39 -11.20
N ASN A 249 6.62 -12.35 -11.10
CA ASN A 249 7.84 -12.20 -11.91
C ASN A 249 9.15 -12.51 -11.17
N GLU A 250 9.10 -12.83 -9.87
CA GLU A 250 10.28 -13.18 -9.08
C GLU A 250 11.11 -14.33 -9.68
N PRO A 251 10.51 -15.45 -10.15
CA PRO A 251 11.29 -16.55 -10.71
C PRO A 251 12.11 -16.17 -11.93
N ILE A 252 11.60 -15.27 -12.78
CA ILE A 252 12.34 -14.79 -13.96
C ILE A 252 13.36 -13.71 -13.60
N LEU A 253 13.05 -12.81 -12.67
CA LEU A 253 13.93 -11.73 -12.24
C LEU A 253 15.20 -12.24 -11.57
N PHE A 254 15.04 -13.27 -10.72
CA PHE A 254 16.17 -13.89 -10.01
C PHE A 254 16.81 -15.03 -10.80
N GLY A 255 16.05 -15.74 -11.62
CA GLY A 255 16.53 -16.86 -12.42
C GLY A 255 17.34 -16.43 -13.66
N LEU A 256 16.94 -15.37 -14.35
CA LEU A 256 17.81 -14.66 -15.28
C LEU A 256 18.48 -13.51 -14.50
N PRO A 257 19.76 -13.23 -14.73
CA PRO A 257 20.44 -12.15 -14.00
C PRO A 257 19.98 -10.76 -14.51
N ILE A 258 18.76 -10.36 -14.11
CA ILE A 258 18.15 -9.08 -14.47
C ILE A 258 18.49 -8.03 -13.42
N ILE A 259 18.35 -8.39 -12.13
CA ILE A 259 18.62 -7.50 -11.00
C ILE A 259 20.09 -7.09 -11.02
N MET A 260 20.34 -5.79 -10.85
CA MET A 260 21.68 -5.17 -10.87
C MET A 260 22.49 -5.44 -12.14
N ASN A 261 21.86 -5.88 -13.23
CA ASN A 261 22.53 -6.11 -14.50
C ASN A 261 22.50 -4.84 -15.36
N PRO A 262 23.66 -4.18 -15.61
CA PRO A 262 23.70 -2.93 -16.36
C PRO A 262 23.11 -3.03 -17.78
N VAL A 263 23.23 -4.20 -18.42
CA VAL A 263 22.68 -4.43 -19.77
C VAL A 263 21.16 -4.44 -19.76
N MET A 264 20.56 -4.95 -18.68
CA MET A 264 19.12 -5.03 -18.51
C MET A 264 18.51 -3.74 -17.92
N PHE A 265 19.33 -2.82 -17.42
CA PHE A 265 18.87 -1.59 -16.74
C PHE A 265 17.92 -0.76 -17.60
N ILE A 266 18.38 -0.38 -18.79
CA ILE A 266 17.60 0.47 -19.70
C ILE A 266 16.31 -0.22 -20.15
N PRO A 267 16.33 -1.44 -20.74
CA PRO A 267 15.09 -2.07 -21.19
C PRO A 267 14.12 -2.38 -20.04
N PHE A 268 14.61 -2.79 -18.87
CA PHE A 268 13.78 -3.12 -17.74
C PHE A 268 13.04 -1.89 -17.14
N ILE A 269 13.73 -0.73 -17.07
CA ILE A 269 13.12 0.49 -16.54
C ILE A 269 12.21 1.15 -17.57
N LEU A 270 12.56 1.13 -18.84
CA LEU A 270 11.82 1.87 -19.87
C LEU A 270 10.57 1.15 -20.37
N VAL A 271 10.47 -0.16 -20.23
CA VAL A 271 9.31 -0.92 -20.75
C VAL A 271 8.00 -0.48 -20.13
N GLN A 272 7.94 -0.25 -18.82
CA GLN A 272 6.74 0.20 -18.13
C GLN A 272 6.31 1.63 -18.54
N PRO A 273 7.19 2.63 -18.53
CA PRO A 273 6.86 3.94 -19.09
C PRO A 273 6.40 3.88 -20.56
N LEU A 274 6.98 3.00 -21.37
CA LEU A 274 6.54 2.81 -22.75
C LEU A 274 5.11 2.25 -22.83
N LEU A 275 4.81 1.22 -22.03
CA LEU A 275 3.45 0.67 -21.92
C LEU A 275 2.47 1.72 -21.42
N ALA A 276 2.86 2.53 -20.42
CA ALA A 276 2.07 3.65 -19.95
C ALA A 276 1.79 4.67 -21.06
N ALA A 277 2.81 5.06 -21.83
CA ALA A 277 2.63 5.98 -22.95
C ALA A 277 1.67 5.44 -24.01
N ILE A 278 1.79 4.15 -24.38
CA ILE A 278 0.90 3.50 -25.33
C ILE A 278 -0.54 3.48 -24.78
N THR A 279 -0.72 3.08 -23.55
CA THR A 279 -2.04 2.98 -22.89
C THR A 279 -2.72 4.34 -22.78
N LEU A 280 -1.98 5.37 -22.36
CA LEU A 280 -2.49 6.74 -22.28
C LEU A 280 -2.87 7.28 -23.67
N THR A 281 -2.04 7.00 -24.67
CA THR A 281 -2.33 7.39 -26.06
C THR A 281 -3.61 6.73 -26.54
N ALA A 282 -3.80 5.43 -26.31
CA ALA A 282 -5.04 4.73 -26.66
C ALA A 282 -6.25 5.33 -25.95
N TYR A 283 -6.14 5.64 -24.65
CA TYR A 283 -7.18 6.31 -23.90
C TYR A 283 -7.59 7.66 -24.51
N TYR A 284 -6.62 8.51 -24.83
CA TYR A 284 -6.89 9.81 -25.42
C TYR A 284 -7.42 9.75 -26.87
N LEU A 285 -7.11 8.66 -27.57
CA LEU A 285 -7.66 8.39 -28.93
C LEU A 285 -9.07 7.82 -28.89
N GLY A 286 -9.64 7.55 -27.70
CA GLY A 286 -11.04 7.14 -27.54
C GLY A 286 -11.28 5.74 -26.98
N ASP A 287 -10.25 4.99 -26.63
CA ASP A 287 -10.41 3.73 -25.88
C ASP A 287 -10.62 4.03 -24.38
N ARG A 288 -11.85 4.50 -24.08
CA ARG A 288 -12.23 4.94 -22.73
C ARG A 288 -12.75 3.79 -21.85
N LYS A 289 -12.93 2.59 -22.42
CA LYS A 289 -13.42 1.42 -21.68
C LYS A 289 -12.39 0.87 -20.69
N SER A 290 -11.12 1.11 -20.94
CA SER A 290 -10.02 0.65 -20.10
C SER A 290 -9.99 1.28 -18.68
N VAL A 291 -10.62 2.44 -18.48
CA VAL A 291 -10.59 3.18 -17.20
C VAL A 291 -11.59 2.64 -16.17
N CYS A 292 -12.64 1.95 -16.62
CA CYS A 292 -13.74 1.48 -15.79
C CYS A 292 -13.98 -0.05 -15.87
N ARG A 293 -13.00 -0.82 -16.37
CA ARG A 293 -13.14 -2.28 -16.35
C ARG A 293 -12.96 -2.81 -14.93
N GLU A 294 -13.98 -3.57 -14.49
CA GLU A 294 -13.93 -4.41 -13.30
C GLU A 294 -12.91 -5.55 -13.44
#